data_72fdba259f53caead40cb2e005ccf597
#
_entry.id   72fdba259f53caead40cb2e005ccf597
#
_cell.length_a   1.000
_cell.length_b   1.000
_cell.length_c   1.000
_cell.angle_alpha   90.00
_cell.angle_beta   90.00
_cell.angle_gamma   90.00
#
_symmetry.space_group_name_H-M   'P 1'
#
loop_
_entity.id
_entity.type
_entity.pdbx_description
1 polymer ?
#
loop_
_entity_poly.entity_id
_entity_poly.type
_entity_poly.pdbx_seq_one_letter_code
_entity_poly.pdbx_strand_id
1 'polypeptide(L)' 'NREAQEYWVAKSFLLLADAYARKGNTFQAKSTLKSVIDNYDKNDDIVPAAKERLQKLK' A
#
# COMPACT_ATOMS: atom_id res chain seq x y z
N ASN A 1 -16.07 -11.48 -6.16
CA ASN A 1 -15.18 -12.48 -6.70
C ASN A 1 -13.77 -12.32 -6.14
N ARG A 2 -12.91 -13.26 -6.49
CA ARG A 2 -11.55 -13.30 -5.92
C ARG A 2 -10.72 -12.07 -6.26
N GLU A 3 -10.83 -11.60 -7.51
CA GLU A 3 -10.06 -10.42 -7.93
C GLU A 3 -10.51 -9.17 -7.19
N ALA A 4 -11.81 -9.03 -6.98
CA ALA A 4 -12.33 -7.89 -6.22
C ALA A 4 -11.85 -7.96 -4.78
N GLN A 5 -11.82 -9.16 -4.19
CA GLN A 5 -11.33 -9.33 -2.82
C GLN A 5 -9.85 -8.95 -2.72
N GLU A 6 -9.05 -9.39 -3.68
CA GLU A 6 -7.63 -9.06 -3.70
C GLU A 6 -7.42 -7.55 -3.80
N TYR A 7 -8.20 -6.89 -4.64
CA TYR A 7 -8.12 -5.44 -4.78
C TYR A 7 -8.41 -4.74 -3.45
N TRP A 8 -9.51 -5.12 -2.79
CA TRP A 8 -9.90 -4.45 -1.56
C TRP A 8 -8.95 -4.74 -0.42
N VAL A 9 -8.36 -5.94 -0.37
CA VAL A 9 -7.32 -6.24 0.61
C VAL A 9 -6.10 -5.34 0.38
N ALA A 10 -5.66 -5.22 -0.87
CA ALA A 10 -4.53 -4.34 -1.19
C ALA A 10 -4.85 -2.89 -0.85
N LYS A 11 -6.06 -2.44 -1.16
CA LYS A 11 -6.49 -1.08 -0.82
C LYS A 11 -6.44 -0.85 0.69
N SER A 12 -6.84 -1.86 1.46
CA SER A 12 -6.79 -1.79 2.92
C SER A 12 -5.36 -1.63 3.43
N PHE A 13 -4.40 -2.29 2.79
CA PHE A 13 -2.99 -2.11 3.15
C PHE A 13 -2.50 -0.70 2.86
N LEU A 14 -2.96 -0.08 1.77
CA LEU A 14 -2.61 1.32 1.50
C LEU A 14 -3.14 2.23 2.62
N LEU A 15 -4.36 1.99 3.08
CA LEU A 15 -4.94 2.78 4.16
C LEU A 15 -4.20 2.52 5.48
N LEU A 16 -3.79 1.29 5.70
CA LEU A 16 -2.98 0.95 6.88
C LEU A 16 -1.65 1.69 6.86
N ALA A 17 -1.00 1.75 5.70
CA ALA A 17 0.25 2.50 5.56
C ALA A 17 0.03 3.98 5.86
N ASP A 18 -1.09 4.54 5.42
CA ASP A 18 -1.42 5.93 5.72
C ASP A 18 -1.57 6.14 7.23
N ALA A 19 -2.19 5.19 7.92
CA ALA A 19 -2.35 5.27 9.38
C ALA A 19 -1.00 5.20 10.09
N TYR A 20 -0.12 4.31 9.67
CA TYR A 20 1.23 4.25 10.22
C TYR A 20 1.98 5.56 10.02
N ALA A 21 1.88 6.14 8.82
CA ALA A 21 2.56 7.39 8.51
C ALA A 21 2.05 8.52 9.40
N ARG A 22 0.75 8.59 9.64
CA ARG A 22 0.16 9.61 10.51
C ARG A 22 0.63 9.50 11.94
N LYS A 23 0.93 8.27 12.38
CA LYS A 23 1.45 8.04 13.74
C LYS A 23 2.95 8.29 13.83
N GLY A 24 3.60 8.63 12.74
CA GLY A 24 5.04 8.80 12.70
C GLY A 24 5.81 7.50 12.57
N ASN A 25 5.12 6.39 12.31
CA ASN A 25 5.76 5.09 12.17
C ASN A 25 6.13 4.86 10.70
N THR A 26 7.16 5.59 10.27
CA THR A 26 7.59 5.59 8.87
C THR A 26 8.10 4.22 8.43
N PHE A 27 8.80 3.51 9.31
CA PHE A 27 9.34 2.19 8.96
C PHE A 27 8.21 1.22 8.59
N GLN A 28 7.17 1.16 9.42
CA GLN A 28 6.04 0.27 9.14
C GLN A 28 5.25 0.70 7.92
N ALA A 29 5.11 2.02 7.72
CA ALA A 29 4.44 2.52 6.53
C ALA A 29 5.16 2.08 5.27
N LYS A 30 6.48 2.25 5.22
CA LYS A 30 7.29 1.85 4.07
C LYS A 30 7.23 0.35 3.86
N SER A 31 7.36 -0.42 4.91
CA SER A 31 7.33 -1.88 4.83
C SER A 31 6.01 -2.37 4.25
N THR A 32 4.90 -1.79 4.71
CA THR A 32 3.57 -2.14 4.22
C THR A 32 3.43 -1.83 2.73
N LEU A 33 3.89 -0.65 2.31
CA LEU A 33 3.80 -0.25 0.90
C LEU A 33 4.67 -1.13 0.01
N LYS A 34 5.88 -1.45 0.44
CA LYS A 34 6.76 -2.33 -0.33
C LYS A 34 6.16 -3.72 -0.48
N SER A 35 5.51 -4.21 0.56
CA SER A 35 4.84 -5.50 0.50
C SER A 35 3.75 -5.51 -0.57
N VAL A 36 2.97 -4.43 -0.65
CA VAL A 36 1.94 -4.31 -1.69
C VAL A 36 2.58 -4.31 -3.08
N ILE A 37 3.62 -3.50 -3.27
CA ILE A 37 4.30 -3.40 -4.56
C ILE A 37 4.87 -4.75 -4.99
N ASP A 38 5.43 -5.50 -4.05
CA ASP A 38 6.08 -6.77 -4.37
C ASP A 38 5.10 -7.91 -4.61
N ASN A 39 3.92 -7.86 -4.01
CA ASN A 39 3.01 -9.00 -4.01
C ASN A 39 1.72 -8.80 -4.80
N TYR A 40 1.40 -7.57 -5.16
CA TYR A 40 0.19 -7.28 -5.92
C TYR A 40 0.55 -7.10 -7.38
N ASP A 41 0.04 -7.97 -8.25
CA ASP A 41 0.46 -8.01 -9.64
C ASP A 41 -0.62 -7.58 -10.63
N LYS A 42 -1.66 -6.93 -10.17
CA LYS A 42 -2.72 -6.44 -11.06
C LYS A 42 -2.32 -5.10 -11.68
N ASN A 43 -2.82 -4.85 -12.87
CA ASN A 43 -2.55 -3.60 -13.58
C ASN A 43 -3.70 -2.61 -13.36
N ASP A 44 -3.76 -2.05 -12.16
CA ASP A 44 -4.79 -1.07 -11.78
C ASP A 44 -4.13 0.07 -11.01
N ASP A 45 -4.89 0.75 -10.15
CA ASP A 45 -4.40 1.93 -9.43
C ASP A 45 -3.60 1.61 -8.17
N ILE A 46 -3.53 0.35 -7.76
CA ILE A 46 -2.95 -0.02 -6.46
C ILE A 46 -1.44 0.23 -6.42
N VAL A 47 -0.68 -0.37 -7.34
CA VAL A 47 0.78 -0.23 -7.30
C VAL A 47 1.22 1.21 -7.54
N PRO A 48 0.65 1.94 -8.52
CA PRO A 48 0.99 3.37 -8.64
C PRO A 48 0.68 4.16 -7.38
N ALA A 49 -0.44 3.88 -6.71
CA ALA A 49 -0.79 4.57 -5.47
C ALA A 49 0.20 4.24 -4.35
N ALA A 50 0.64 2.97 -4.28
CA ALA A 50 1.63 2.57 -3.28
C ALA A 50 2.97 3.27 -3.52
N LYS A 51 3.39 3.34 -4.78
CA LYS A 51 4.65 4.01 -5.12
C LYS A 51 4.60 5.50 -4.81
N GLU A 52 3.48 6.14 -5.09
CA GLU A 52 3.31 7.55 -4.77
C GLU A 52 3.44 7.81 -3.27
N ARG A 53 2.77 6.98 -2.47
CA ARG A 53 2.85 7.11 -1.02
C ARG A 53 4.28 6.89 -0.52
N LEU A 54 4.98 5.92 -1.11
CA LEU A 54 6.35 5.62 -0.72
C LEU A 54 7.28 6.80 -0.98
N GLN A 55 7.09 7.49 -2.11
CA GLN A 55 7.88 8.67 -2.44
C GLN A 55 7.67 9.81 -1.45
N LYS A 56 6.48 9.92 -0.87
CA LYS A 56 6.17 10.98 0.08
C LYS A 56 6.70 10.71 1.49
N LEU A 57 7.07 9.48 1.78
CA LEU A 57 7.65 9.13 3.07
C LEU A 57 9.15 9.43 3.07
N LYS A 58 9.63 9.92 4.19
CA LYS A 58 11.05 10.30 4.34
C LYS A 58 11.84 9.39 5.25
#